data_c102e31a192fca89e87de78550683650
#
_entry.id   c102e31a192fca89e87de78550683650
#
_cell.length_a   1.000
_cell.length_b   1.000
_cell.length_c   1.000
_cell.angle_alpha   90.00
_cell.angle_beta   90.00
_cell.angle_gamma   90.00
#
_symmetry.space_group_name_H-M   'P 1'
#
loop_
_entity.id
_entity.type
_entity.pdbx_description
1 polymer ?
#
loop_
_entity_poly.entity_id
_entity_poly.type
_entity_poly.pdbx_seq_one_letter_code
_entity_poly.pdbx_strand_id
1 'polypeptide(L)'
;MAGRLEGKRILITAAGQGMGRAAALACAAEGARVLATDRDAGLLADLAAQGIETTALDVTDAGAVRAVVGGAGDLDGLFNCAGIVVNGALADTDEAEWHKSFDVNIHAMFHVTRAALPGLLRRAGAAGAASVVNMASMASSVKGFANRCAYGTTKAAVIGFTKSIAADYVRAGLRANALCPGTVDTPSLRGRIAAAANPAQAERDFIARQPMGRLAHVDDLAPRVGYLLSDESRFMSGQAVLVDGGVTI
;
A
#
# COMPACT_ATOMS: atom_id res chain seq x y z
N MET A 1 -0.22 27.64 5.70
CA MET A 1 -0.78 27.22 4.38
C MET A 1 -1.58 25.95 4.64
N ALA A 2 -2.74 25.77 3.99
CA ALA A 2 -3.50 24.52 4.08
C ALA A 2 -2.64 23.37 3.55
N GLY A 3 -2.75 22.20 4.16
CA GLY A 3 -2.05 20.99 3.70
C GLY A 3 -2.61 20.52 2.35
N ARG A 4 -1.80 19.76 1.59
CA ARG A 4 -2.19 19.26 0.25
C ARG A 4 -3.37 18.28 0.26
N LEU A 5 -3.75 17.77 1.44
CA LEU A 5 -4.86 16.84 1.64
C LEU A 5 -5.98 17.43 2.49
N GLU A 6 -6.01 18.76 2.65
CA GLU A 6 -6.99 19.45 3.50
C GLU A 6 -8.42 19.02 3.19
N GLY A 7 -9.12 18.54 4.24
CA GLY A 7 -10.51 18.10 4.17
C GLY A 7 -10.78 16.79 3.42
N LYS A 8 -9.77 16.17 2.79
CA LYS A 8 -9.92 14.88 2.10
C LYS A 8 -10.13 13.73 3.10
N ARG A 9 -11.07 12.83 2.81
CA ARG A 9 -11.29 11.59 3.57
C ARG A 9 -10.53 10.44 2.92
N ILE A 10 -9.60 9.84 3.66
CA ILE A 10 -8.67 8.83 3.14
C ILE A 10 -8.74 7.56 4.00
N LEU A 11 -8.95 6.40 3.35
CA LEU A 11 -8.84 5.09 3.99
C LEU A 11 -7.46 4.49 3.72
N ILE A 12 -6.82 3.96 4.79
CA ILE A 12 -5.51 3.32 4.72
C ILE A 12 -5.58 1.95 5.40
N THR A 13 -5.23 0.89 4.68
CA THR A 13 -5.18 -0.48 5.21
C THR A 13 -3.79 -0.82 5.74
N ALA A 14 -3.70 -1.76 6.73
CA ALA A 14 -2.47 -2.13 7.42
C ALA A 14 -1.72 -0.90 7.97
N ALA A 15 -2.46 0.00 8.63
CA ALA A 15 -1.96 1.26 9.13
C ALA A 15 -1.33 1.16 10.54
N GLY A 16 -1.36 0.01 11.18
CA GLY A 16 -0.84 -0.16 12.55
C GLY A 16 0.68 -0.04 12.65
N GLN A 17 1.42 -0.30 11.56
CA GLN A 17 2.88 -0.24 11.57
C GLN A 17 3.48 0.07 10.19
N GLY A 18 4.79 0.28 10.14
CA GLY A 18 5.57 0.42 8.91
C GLY A 18 5.05 1.52 7.98
N MET A 19 4.95 1.21 6.68
CA MET A 19 4.58 2.17 5.63
C MET A 19 3.14 2.67 5.77
N GLY A 20 2.20 1.80 6.18
CA GLY A 20 0.81 2.19 6.40
C GLY A 20 0.67 3.21 7.52
N ARG A 21 1.35 2.99 8.65
CA ARG A 21 1.36 3.93 9.78
C ARG A 21 2.00 5.27 9.41
N ALA A 22 3.14 5.23 8.75
CA ALA A 22 3.82 6.45 8.31
C ALA A 22 2.96 7.26 7.33
N ALA A 23 2.27 6.58 6.40
CA ALA A 23 1.35 7.22 5.47
C ALA A 23 0.13 7.82 6.19
N ALA A 24 -0.43 7.14 7.20
CA ALA A 24 -1.55 7.64 7.98
C ALA A 24 -1.18 8.95 8.70
N LEU A 25 -0.04 8.98 9.38
CA LEU A 25 0.48 10.16 10.04
C LEU A 25 0.78 11.31 9.07
N ALA A 26 1.45 11.00 7.95
CA ALA A 26 1.77 12.01 6.94
C ALA A 26 0.52 12.59 6.29
N CYS A 27 -0.48 11.78 5.95
CA CYS A 27 -1.75 12.26 5.40
C CYS A 27 -2.52 13.12 6.41
N ALA A 28 -2.56 12.73 7.68
CA ALA A 28 -3.21 13.51 8.73
C ALA A 28 -2.52 14.87 8.93
N ALA A 29 -1.17 14.89 8.94
CA ALA A 29 -0.39 16.13 9.04
C ALA A 29 -0.62 17.09 7.85
N GLU A 30 -1.02 16.56 6.69
CA GLU A 30 -1.40 17.33 5.50
C GLU A 30 -2.89 17.71 5.46
N GLY A 31 -3.63 17.53 6.57
CA GLY A 31 -5.02 17.94 6.72
C GLY A 31 -6.08 16.91 6.34
N ALA A 32 -5.70 15.66 6.05
CA ALA A 32 -6.65 14.61 5.74
C ALA A 32 -7.39 14.11 7.00
N ARG A 33 -8.66 13.73 6.82
CA ARG A 33 -9.41 12.87 7.75
C ARG A 33 -9.10 11.41 7.40
N VAL A 34 -8.21 10.79 8.15
CA VAL A 34 -7.74 9.44 7.89
C VAL A 34 -8.60 8.42 8.65
N LEU A 35 -9.09 7.39 7.95
CA LEU A 35 -9.58 6.15 8.53
C LEU A 35 -8.45 5.10 8.40
N ALA A 36 -7.76 4.85 9.49
CA ALA A 36 -6.66 3.90 9.57
C ALA A 36 -7.18 2.53 10.01
N THR A 37 -6.89 1.47 9.24
CA THR A 37 -7.32 0.12 9.59
C THR A 37 -6.14 -0.84 9.68
N ASP A 38 -6.22 -1.78 10.61
CA ASP A 38 -5.30 -2.92 10.74
C ASP A 38 -6.05 -4.10 11.33
N ARG A 39 -5.60 -5.32 11.07
CA ARG A 39 -6.18 -6.51 11.70
C ARG A 39 -5.91 -6.57 13.20
N ASP A 40 -4.81 -5.98 13.65
CA ASP A 40 -4.43 -5.87 15.06
C ASP A 40 -4.83 -4.49 15.59
N ALA A 41 -5.93 -4.44 16.35
CA ALA A 41 -6.43 -3.23 16.97
C ALA A 41 -5.42 -2.60 17.94
N GLY A 42 -4.56 -3.41 18.58
CA GLY A 42 -3.53 -2.92 19.50
C GLY A 42 -2.51 -2.02 18.82
N LEU A 43 -2.17 -2.31 17.56
CA LEU A 43 -1.24 -1.49 16.77
C LEU A 43 -1.83 -0.14 16.35
N LEU A 44 -3.15 0.05 16.46
CA LEU A 44 -3.83 1.30 16.09
C LEU A 44 -3.96 2.28 17.27
N ALA A 45 -3.70 1.85 18.49
CA ALA A 45 -3.95 2.65 19.71
C ALA A 45 -3.20 4.00 19.69
N ASP A 46 -1.96 4.00 19.22
CA ASP A 46 -1.15 5.22 19.13
C ASP A 46 -1.68 6.21 18.07
N LEU A 47 -2.22 5.72 16.96
CA LEU A 47 -2.89 6.57 15.96
C LEU A 47 -4.19 7.16 16.50
N ALA A 48 -4.99 6.36 17.25
CA ALA A 48 -6.19 6.83 17.89
C ALA A 48 -5.89 7.92 18.94
N ALA A 49 -4.82 7.76 19.73
CA ALA A 49 -4.36 8.78 20.68
C ALA A 49 -3.96 10.11 20.01
N GLN A 50 -3.58 10.07 18.73
CA GLN A 50 -3.27 11.26 17.92
C GLN A 50 -4.50 11.82 17.17
N GLY A 51 -5.71 11.33 17.47
CA GLY A 51 -6.97 11.82 16.89
C GLY A 51 -7.29 11.26 15.51
N ILE A 52 -6.57 10.23 15.04
CA ILE A 52 -6.85 9.55 13.78
C ILE A 52 -7.98 8.53 14.01
N GLU A 53 -8.99 8.51 13.14
CA GLU A 53 -10.06 7.51 13.19
C GLU A 53 -9.48 6.12 12.90
N THR A 54 -9.76 5.13 13.78
CA THR A 54 -9.18 3.79 13.67
C THR A 54 -10.26 2.70 13.77
N THR A 55 -10.07 1.62 13.01
CA THR A 55 -10.98 0.45 13.06
C THR A 55 -10.20 -0.84 12.81
N ALA A 56 -10.44 -1.85 13.63
CA ALA A 56 -9.90 -3.19 13.35
C ALA A 56 -10.51 -3.77 12.06
N LEU A 57 -9.66 -4.26 11.15
CA LEU A 57 -10.09 -4.85 9.90
C LEU A 57 -9.08 -5.89 9.40
N ASP A 58 -9.50 -7.14 9.35
CA ASP A 58 -8.82 -8.13 8.52
C ASP A 58 -9.31 -7.99 7.07
N VAL A 59 -8.42 -7.53 6.19
CA VAL A 59 -8.74 -7.31 4.78
C VAL A 59 -9.01 -8.60 4.00
N THR A 60 -8.68 -9.77 4.56
CA THR A 60 -9.01 -11.07 3.96
C THR A 60 -10.43 -11.52 4.27
N ASP A 61 -11.09 -10.92 5.26
CA ASP A 61 -12.52 -11.13 5.52
C ASP A 61 -13.36 -10.18 4.65
N ALA A 62 -13.89 -10.71 3.55
CA ALA A 62 -14.72 -9.95 2.63
C ALA A 62 -16.03 -9.43 3.25
N GLY A 63 -16.52 -10.07 4.33
CA GLY A 63 -17.69 -9.61 5.09
C GLY A 63 -17.36 -8.37 5.91
N ALA A 64 -16.27 -8.43 6.69
CA ALA A 64 -15.76 -7.30 7.46
C ALA A 64 -15.39 -6.12 6.55
N VAL A 65 -14.74 -6.39 5.40
CA VAL A 65 -14.43 -5.35 4.40
C VAL A 65 -15.70 -4.65 3.92
N ARG A 66 -16.75 -5.37 3.57
CA ARG A 66 -18.01 -4.74 3.14
C ARG A 66 -18.63 -3.88 4.24
N ALA A 67 -18.61 -4.35 5.48
CA ALA A 67 -19.15 -3.60 6.62
C ALA A 67 -18.35 -2.33 6.91
N VAL A 68 -17.04 -2.43 7.08
CA VAL A 68 -16.17 -1.32 7.47
C VAL A 68 -15.97 -0.34 6.31
N VAL A 69 -15.52 -0.84 5.15
CA VAL A 69 -15.17 0.03 4.00
C VAL A 69 -16.42 0.57 3.32
N GLY A 70 -17.47 -0.28 3.14
CA GLY A 70 -18.75 0.17 2.60
C GLY A 70 -19.45 1.17 3.51
N GLY A 71 -19.28 1.06 4.84
CA GLY A 71 -19.79 1.99 5.84
C GLY A 71 -18.95 3.27 6.01
N ALA A 72 -17.75 3.36 5.43
CA ALA A 72 -16.88 4.52 5.58
C ALA A 72 -17.40 5.79 4.90
N GLY A 73 -18.45 5.69 4.09
CA GLY A 73 -19.02 6.82 3.33
C GLY A 73 -18.20 7.18 2.10
N ASP A 74 -18.27 8.44 1.71
CA ASP A 74 -17.57 8.93 0.54
C ASP A 74 -16.08 9.16 0.84
N LEU A 75 -15.22 8.54 0.06
CA LEU A 75 -13.77 8.62 0.19
C LEU A 75 -13.16 9.43 -0.96
N ASP A 76 -12.25 10.34 -0.63
CA ASP A 76 -11.42 11.06 -1.60
C ASP A 76 -10.18 10.24 -1.99
N GLY A 77 -9.76 9.34 -1.10
CA GLY A 77 -8.57 8.51 -1.32
C GLY A 77 -8.62 7.15 -0.64
N LEU A 78 -7.95 6.18 -1.28
CA LEU A 78 -7.72 4.85 -0.75
C LEU A 78 -6.25 4.49 -0.89
N PHE A 79 -5.60 4.10 0.21
CA PHE A 79 -4.28 3.48 0.17
C PHE A 79 -4.36 2.01 0.60
N ASN A 80 -4.29 1.11 -0.37
CA ASN A 80 -4.18 -0.32 -0.15
C ASN A 80 -2.72 -0.67 0.20
N CYS A 81 -2.39 -0.70 1.49
CA CYS A 81 -1.05 -0.98 2.00
C CYS A 81 -0.88 -2.41 2.51
N ALA A 82 -1.97 -3.12 2.81
CA ALA A 82 -1.91 -4.50 3.31
C ALA A 82 -1.17 -5.42 2.33
N GLY A 83 -0.30 -6.26 2.88
CA GLY A 83 0.45 -7.22 2.08
C GLY A 83 1.47 -8.00 2.90
N ILE A 84 1.86 -9.15 2.36
CA ILE A 84 2.87 -10.03 2.95
C ILE A 84 3.96 -10.35 1.93
N VAL A 85 5.13 -10.73 2.43
CA VAL A 85 6.23 -11.23 1.62
C VAL A 85 6.41 -12.73 1.90
N VAL A 86 6.15 -13.54 0.90
CA VAL A 86 6.50 -14.96 0.89
C VAL A 86 7.82 -15.13 0.16
N ASN A 87 8.76 -15.85 0.76
CA ASN A 87 10.05 -16.18 0.17
C ASN A 87 9.98 -17.59 -0.41
N GLY A 88 10.60 -17.81 -1.55
CA GLY A 88 10.73 -19.12 -2.17
C GLY A 88 11.00 -18.98 -3.68
N ALA A 89 11.87 -19.84 -4.21
CA ALA A 89 11.93 -20.10 -5.64
C ALA A 89 10.70 -20.92 -6.06
N LEU A 90 10.48 -21.09 -7.37
CA LEU A 90 9.31 -21.81 -7.87
C LEU A 90 9.20 -23.22 -7.27
N ALA A 91 10.31 -23.94 -7.19
CA ALA A 91 10.35 -25.32 -6.66
C ALA A 91 10.13 -25.40 -5.14
N ASP A 92 10.37 -24.28 -4.39
CA ASP A 92 10.29 -24.23 -2.94
C ASP A 92 9.00 -23.55 -2.44
N THR A 93 8.18 -23.06 -3.36
CA THR A 93 6.91 -22.39 -3.01
C THR A 93 5.81 -23.44 -2.96
N ASP A 94 5.27 -23.72 -1.78
CA ASP A 94 4.12 -24.61 -1.66
C ASP A 94 2.80 -23.90 -2.05
N GLU A 95 1.75 -24.73 -2.31
CA GLU A 95 0.45 -24.20 -2.73
C GLU A 95 -0.22 -23.34 -1.64
N ALA A 96 -0.05 -23.67 -0.37
CA ALA A 96 -0.67 -22.93 0.72
C ALA A 96 -0.05 -21.52 0.83
N GLU A 97 1.26 -21.39 0.73
CA GLU A 97 1.95 -20.09 0.70
C GLU A 97 1.64 -19.30 -0.57
N TRP A 98 1.52 -19.99 -1.71
CA TRP A 98 1.07 -19.37 -2.95
C TRP A 98 -0.33 -18.77 -2.79
N HIS A 99 -1.31 -19.55 -2.36
CA HIS A 99 -2.69 -19.07 -2.12
C HIS A 99 -2.74 -17.94 -1.10
N LYS A 100 -2.08 -18.09 0.04
CA LYS A 100 -1.99 -17.05 1.07
C LYS A 100 -1.44 -15.73 0.52
N SER A 101 -0.43 -15.82 -0.36
CA SER A 101 0.15 -14.64 -1.02
C SER A 101 -0.88 -13.92 -1.89
N PHE A 102 -1.68 -14.67 -2.66
CA PHE A 102 -2.76 -14.12 -3.48
C PHE A 102 -3.90 -13.58 -2.62
N ASP A 103 -4.30 -14.29 -1.58
CA ASP A 103 -5.40 -13.88 -0.69
C ASP A 103 -5.12 -12.52 -0.05
N VAL A 104 -3.91 -12.32 0.48
CA VAL A 104 -3.56 -11.09 1.17
C VAL A 104 -3.19 -9.96 0.18
N ASN A 105 -2.38 -10.26 -0.85
CA ASN A 105 -1.84 -9.21 -1.71
C ASN A 105 -2.77 -8.80 -2.86
N ILE A 106 -3.71 -9.69 -3.27
CA ILE A 106 -4.57 -9.47 -4.43
C ILE A 106 -6.05 -9.52 -4.06
N HIS A 107 -6.55 -10.63 -3.52
CA HIS A 107 -7.99 -10.78 -3.26
C HIS A 107 -8.46 -9.76 -2.22
N ALA A 108 -7.69 -9.54 -1.16
CA ALA A 108 -7.98 -8.52 -0.17
C ALA A 108 -8.03 -7.11 -0.80
N MET A 109 -7.02 -6.76 -1.62
CA MET A 109 -6.98 -5.48 -2.32
C MET A 109 -8.19 -5.29 -3.25
N PHE A 110 -8.58 -6.34 -3.96
CA PHE A 110 -9.79 -6.34 -4.80
C PHE A 110 -11.04 -6.09 -3.94
N HIS A 111 -11.22 -6.80 -2.82
CA HIS A 111 -12.38 -6.62 -1.96
C HIS A 111 -12.47 -5.21 -1.37
N VAL A 112 -11.36 -4.69 -0.85
CA VAL A 112 -11.29 -3.32 -0.30
C VAL A 112 -11.61 -2.28 -1.37
N THR A 113 -10.95 -2.37 -2.53
CA THR A 113 -11.18 -1.41 -3.62
C THR A 113 -12.61 -1.45 -4.12
N ARG A 114 -13.18 -2.67 -4.32
CA ARG A 114 -14.56 -2.85 -4.77
C ARG A 114 -15.56 -2.28 -3.77
N ALA A 115 -15.33 -2.45 -2.47
CA ALA A 115 -16.20 -1.89 -1.43
C ALA A 115 -16.12 -0.36 -1.35
N ALA A 116 -14.93 0.22 -1.57
CA ALA A 116 -14.71 1.67 -1.58
C ALA A 116 -15.19 2.36 -2.87
N LEU A 117 -15.27 1.63 -3.97
CA LEU A 117 -15.49 2.17 -5.31
C LEU A 117 -16.71 3.08 -5.44
N PRO A 118 -17.90 2.73 -4.92
CA PRO A 118 -19.07 3.62 -5.03
C PRO A 118 -18.84 4.99 -4.39
N GLY A 119 -18.22 5.04 -3.20
CA GLY A 119 -17.89 6.29 -2.51
C GLY A 119 -16.83 7.11 -3.24
N LEU A 120 -15.78 6.45 -3.74
CA LEU A 120 -14.73 7.07 -4.55
C LEU A 120 -15.30 7.70 -5.83
N LEU A 121 -16.22 7.02 -6.52
CA LEU A 121 -16.85 7.54 -7.75
C LEU A 121 -17.77 8.72 -7.47
N ARG A 122 -18.53 8.72 -6.37
CA ARG A 122 -19.34 9.89 -5.98
C ARG A 122 -18.44 11.10 -5.71
N ARG A 123 -17.33 10.92 -5.03
CA ARG A 123 -16.36 12.02 -4.75
C ARG A 123 -15.66 12.47 -6.04
N ALA A 124 -15.24 11.55 -6.89
CA ALA A 124 -14.66 11.89 -8.19
C ALA A 124 -15.58 12.77 -9.02
N GLY A 125 -16.89 12.42 -9.11
CA GLY A 125 -17.87 13.21 -9.83
C GLY A 125 -18.16 14.58 -9.21
N ALA A 126 -18.25 14.66 -7.87
CA ALA A 126 -18.58 15.90 -7.16
C ALA A 126 -17.39 16.86 -7.01
N ALA A 127 -16.19 16.34 -6.73
CA ALA A 127 -14.98 17.13 -6.49
C ALA A 127 -14.01 17.14 -7.68
N GLY A 128 -14.31 16.38 -8.73
CA GLY A 128 -13.46 16.25 -9.92
C GLY A 128 -12.20 15.39 -9.71
N ALA A 129 -11.99 14.81 -8.53
CA ALA A 129 -10.81 13.99 -8.26
C ALA A 129 -10.99 13.07 -7.05
N ALA A 130 -10.77 11.76 -7.28
CA ALA A 130 -10.51 10.79 -6.23
C ALA A 130 -9.29 9.94 -6.63
N SER A 131 -8.61 9.30 -5.67
CA SER A 131 -7.37 8.59 -5.95
C SER A 131 -7.25 7.28 -5.18
N VAL A 132 -6.82 6.23 -5.89
CA VAL A 132 -6.40 4.94 -5.32
C VAL A 132 -4.89 4.80 -5.45
N VAL A 133 -4.22 4.45 -4.36
CA VAL A 133 -2.81 4.07 -4.35
C VAL A 133 -2.73 2.61 -3.91
N ASN A 134 -2.11 1.78 -4.73
CA ASN A 134 -1.92 0.36 -4.43
C ASN A 134 -0.44 0.08 -4.13
N MET A 135 -0.17 -0.59 -3.01
CA MET A 135 1.19 -0.98 -2.63
C MET A 135 1.67 -2.16 -3.47
N ALA A 136 2.41 -1.87 -4.53
CA ALA A 136 3.12 -2.85 -5.34
C ALA A 136 4.55 -3.10 -4.77
N SER A 137 5.53 -3.26 -5.63
CA SER A 137 6.94 -3.43 -5.28
C SER A 137 7.82 -3.26 -6.53
N MET A 138 9.09 -2.90 -6.36
CA MET A 138 10.11 -3.08 -7.40
C MET A 138 10.23 -4.57 -7.83
N ALA A 139 10.03 -5.50 -6.87
CA ALA A 139 9.97 -6.94 -7.14
C ALA A 139 8.57 -7.30 -7.69
N SER A 140 8.40 -7.16 -9.00
CA SER A 140 7.12 -7.31 -9.71
C SER A 140 7.39 -7.49 -11.22
N SER A 141 6.48 -6.99 -12.05
CA SER A 141 6.72 -6.84 -13.51
C SER A 141 7.81 -5.81 -13.85
N VAL A 142 8.30 -5.05 -12.87
CA VAL A 142 9.41 -4.09 -13.04
C VAL A 142 10.75 -4.83 -13.06
N LYS A 143 11.01 -5.67 -12.03
CA LYS A 143 12.24 -6.46 -11.92
C LYS A 143 12.00 -7.78 -11.21
N GLY A 144 12.54 -8.87 -11.76
CA GLY A 144 12.56 -10.18 -11.09
C GLY A 144 13.64 -10.25 -10.01
N PHE A 145 13.33 -10.94 -8.92
CA PHE A 145 14.28 -11.23 -7.84
C PHE A 145 14.24 -12.71 -7.51
N ALA A 146 15.42 -13.30 -7.26
CA ALA A 146 15.51 -14.67 -6.76
C ALA A 146 14.71 -14.83 -5.45
N ASN A 147 14.13 -16.01 -5.24
CA ASN A 147 13.33 -16.35 -4.07
C ASN A 147 12.13 -15.41 -3.83
N ARG A 148 11.45 -15.00 -4.91
CA ARG A 148 10.26 -14.12 -4.86
C ARG A 148 9.15 -14.59 -5.80
N CYS A 149 9.05 -15.90 -6.05
CA CYS A 149 8.09 -16.43 -7.01
C CYS A 149 6.65 -15.96 -6.72
N ALA A 150 6.06 -16.35 -5.61
CA ALA A 150 4.71 -15.95 -5.24
C ALA A 150 4.59 -14.43 -5.03
N TYR A 151 5.51 -13.86 -4.25
CA TYR A 151 5.49 -12.42 -3.96
C TYR A 151 5.59 -11.55 -5.22
N GLY A 152 6.60 -11.79 -6.07
CA GLY A 152 6.80 -11.02 -7.30
C GLY A 152 5.62 -11.12 -8.26
N THR A 153 5.03 -12.33 -8.37
CA THR A 153 3.83 -12.55 -9.17
C THR A 153 2.65 -11.74 -8.65
N THR A 154 2.38 -11.77 -7.33
CA THR A 154 1.29 -10.97 -6.77
C THR A 154 1.53 -9.47 -6.95
N LYS A 155 2.77 -8.98 -6.79
CA LYS A 155 3.07 -7.55 -6.96
C LYS A 155 3.03 -7.10 -8.44
N ALA A 156 3.30 -8.00 -9.39
CA ALA A 156 3.02 -7.75 -10.81
C ALA A 156 1.51 -7.67 -11.09
N ALA A 157 0.71 -8.56 -10.47
CA ALA A 157 -0.75 -8.51 -10.56
C ALA A 157 -1.32 -7.21 -9.98
N VAL A 158 -0.75 -6.66 -8.88
CA VAL A 158 -1.13 -5.34 -8.34
C VAL A 158 -0.96 -4.23 -9.38
N ILE A 159 0.14 -4.23 -10.14
CA ILE A 159 0.36 -3.24 -11.21
C ILE A 159 -0.70 -3.40 -12.30
N GLY A 160 -0.99 -4.63 -12.72
CA GLY A 160 -2.06 -4.92 -13.68
C GLY A 160 -3.44 -4.44 -13.20
N PHE A 161 -3.80 -4.79 -11.98
CA PHE A 161 -5.06 -4.36 -11.34
C PHE A 161 -5.17 -2.83 -11.25
N THR A 162 -4.08 -2.15 -10.90
CA THR A 162 -4.04 -0.67 -10.87
C THR A 162 -4.32 -0.06 -12.23
N LYS A 163 -3.72 -0.61 -13.30
CA LYS A 163 -3.95 -0.15 -14.68
C LYS A 163 -5.39 -0.38 -15.13
N SER A 164 -6.00 -1.50 -14.73
CA SER A 164 -7.41 -1.78 -15.04
C SER A 164 -8.33 -0.77 -14.38
N ILE A 165 -8.17 -0.47 -13.07
CA ILE A 165 -8.93 0.57 -12.39
C ILE A 165 -8.76 1.92 -13.09
N ALA A 166 -7.53 2.29 -13.45
CA ALA A 166 -7.25 3.53 -14.14
C ALA A 166 -7.96 3.60 -15.49
N ALA A 167 -7.89 2.54 -16.30
CA ALA A 167 -8.53 2.48 -17.62
C ALA A 167 -10.06 2.60 -17.52
N ASP A 168 -10.67 1.90 -16.56
CA ASP A 168 -12.12 1.86 -16.40
C ASP A 168 -12.69 3.18 -15.89
N TYR A 169 -11.99 3.88 -14.97
CA TYR A 169 -12.61 4.95 -14.18
C TYR A 169 -11.94 6.33 -14.31
N VAL A 170 -10.85 6.48 -15.07
CA VAL A 170 -10.19 7.80 -15.21
C VAL A 170 -11.11 8.87 -15.81
N ARG A 171 -12.02 8.49 -16.70
CA ARG A 171 -13.01 9.42 -17.29
C ARG A 171 -14.06 9.87 -16.28
N ALA A 172 -14.28 9.10 -15.22
CA ALA A 172 -15.15 9.46 -14.10
C ALA A 172 -14.42 10.28 -13.03
N GLY A 173 -13.13 10.65 -13.24
CA GLY A 173 -12.32 11.42 -12.31
C GLY A 173 -11.61 10.60 -11.24
N LEU A 174 -11.67 9.24 -11.30
CA LEU A 174 -10.93 8.37 -10.38
C LEU A 174 -9.57 8.00 -10.98
N ARG A 175 -8.50 8.33 -10.28
CA ARG A 175 -7.13 7.95 -10.61
C ARG A 175 -6.71 6.72 -9.82
N ALA A 176 -5.83 5.90 -10.38
CA ALA A 176 -5.22 4.78 -9.68
C ALA A 176 -3.74 4.68 -10.04
N ASN A 177 -2.86 4.58 -9.05
CA ASN A 177 -1.41 4.42 -9.25
C ASN A 177 -0.86 3.35 -8.31
N ALA A 178 0.17 2.63 -8.76
CA ALA A 178 0.89 1.63 -7.98
C ALA A 178 2.18 2.23 -7.43
N LEU A 179 2.37 2.25 -6.11
CA LEU A 179 3.64 2.60 -5.49
C LEU A 179 4.53 1.36 -5.44
N CYS A 180 5.75 1.47 -5.96
CA CYS A 180 6.71 0.38 -6.11
C CYS A 180 7.98 0.65 -5.30
N PRO A 181 7.98 0.38 -3.97
CA PRO A 181 9.15 0.61 -3.13
C PRO A 181 10.31 -0.34 -3.44
N GLY A 182 11.52 0.11 -3.16
CA GLY A 182 12.69 -0.72 -2.89
C GLY A 182 12.60 -1.44 -1.55
N THR A 183 13.74 -1.72 -0.93
CA THR A 183 13.77 -2.34 0.41
C THR A 183 13.61 -1.26 1.47
N VAL A 184 12.49 -1.30 2.20
CA VAL A 184 12.14 -0.32 3.24
C VAL A 184 12.36 -0.91 4.62
N ASP A 185 13.01 -0.16 5.51
CA ASP A 185 13.19 -0.52 6.92
C ASP A 185 11.85 -0.45 7.66
N THR A 186 11.28 -1.61 7.91
CA THR A 186 9.97 -1.79 8.54
C THR A 186 10.03 -2.93 9.55
N PRO A 187 9.10 -3.00 10.51
CA PRO A 187 9.02 -4.15 11.42
C PRO A 187 8.96 -5.50 10.68
N SER A 188 8.28 -5.58 9.54
CA SER A 188 8.23 -6.79 8.70
C SER A 188 9.61 -7.16 8.12
N LEU A 189 10.42 -6.18 7.67
CA LEU A 189 11.77 -6.45 7.22
C LEU A 189 12.67 -6.87 8.39
N ARG A 190 12.60 -6.15 9.51
CA ARG A 190 13.39 -6.47 10.71
C ARG A 190 13.09 -7.88 11.23
N GLY A 191 11.83 -8.30 11.24
CA GLY A 191 11.46 -9.68 11.58
C GLY A 191 12.08 -10.72 10.62
N ARG A 192 12.10 -10.45 9.31
CA ARG A 192 12.75 -11.35 8.32
C ARG A 192 14.27 -11.39 8.46
N ILE A 193 14.90 -10.27 8.79
CA ILE A 193 16.33 -10.22 9.07
C ILE A 193 16.64 -11.04 10.33
N ALA A 194 15.89 -10.84 11.42
CA ALA A 194 16.07 -11.55 12.67
C ALA A 194 15.88 -13.06 12.56
N ALA A 195 14.98 -13.50 11.65
CA ALA A 195 14.71 -14.92 11.40
C ALA A 195 15.73 -15.58 10.45
N ALA A 196 16.67 -14.84 9.86
CA ALA A 196 17.68 -15.39 8.97
C ALA A 196 18.76 -16.18 9.76
N ALA A 197 19.37 -17.19 9.13
CA ALA A 197 20.47 -17.97 9.73
C ALA A 197 21.66 -17.09 10.16
N ASN A 198 21.90 -15.99 9.45
CA ASN A 198 22.89 -14.97 9.82
C ASN A 198 22.25 -13.58 9.64
N PRO A 199 21.63 -13.00 10.69
CA PRO A 199 20.96 -11.71 10.63
C PRO A 199 21.85 -10.56 10.16
N ALA A 200 23.10 -10.51 10.62
CA ALA A 200 24.04 -9.45 10.24
C ALA A 200 24.41 -9.50 8.74
N GLN A 201 24.55 -10.71 8.18
CA GLN A 201 24.80 -10.86 6.75
C GLN A 201 23.53 -10.53 5.95
N ALA A 202 22.35 -10.98 6.40
CA ALA A 202 21.09 -10.68 5.74
C ALA A 202 20.84 -9.16 5.66
N GLU A 203 21.13 -8.40 6.72
CA GLU A 203 21.02 -6.94 6.70
C GLU A 203 21.97 -6.30 5.67
N ARG A 204 23.25 -6.73 5.67
CA ARG A 204 24.23 -6.25 4.66
C ARG A 204 23.77 -6.54 3.24
N ASP A 205 23.23 -7.73 2.99
CA ASP A 205 22.72 -8.13 1.67
C ASP A 205 21.51 -7.29 1.23
N PHE A 206 20.60 -6.95 2.16
CA PHE A 206 19.50 -6.05 1.88
C PHE A 206 19.97 -4.63 1.55
N ILE A 207 20.96 -4.10 2.28
CA ILE A 207 21.56 -2.78 2.02
C ILE A 207 22.28 -2.79 0.67
N ALA A 208 23.11 -3.81 0.40
CA ALA A 208 23.91 -3.92 -0.82
C ALA A 208 23.07 -3.98 -2.10
N ARG A 209 21.79 -4.38 -2.01
CA ARG A 209 20.86 -4.34 -3.15
C ARG A 209 20.46 -2.93 -3.54
N GLN A 210 20.62 -1.95 -2.65
CA GLN A 210 20.22 -0.57 -2.92
C GLN A 210 21.46 0.22 -3.40
N PRO A 211 21.51 0.68 -4.67
CA PRO A 211 22.64 1.50 -5.15
C PRO A 211 22.90 2.76 -4.31
N MET A 212 21.87 3.31 -3.65
CA MET A 212 22.03 4.42 -2.71
C MET A 212 22.71 4.02 -1.39
N GLY A 213 23.09 2.74 -1.18
CA GLY A 213 23.90 2.29 -0.03
C GLY A 213 23.16 2.24 1.31
N ARG A 214 21.84 2.34 1.32
CA ARG A 214 21.01 2.26 2.53
C ARG A 214 19.65 1.62 2.26
N LEU A 215 19.01 1.12 3.31
CA LEU A 215 17.57 0.84 3.27
C LEU A 215 16.79 2.16 3.15
N ALA A 216 15.64 2.13 2.48
CA ALA A 216 14.73 3.25 2.54
C ALA A 216 14.13 3.36 3.95
N HIS A 217 13.92 4.57 4.43
CA HIS A 217 13.11 4.86 5.61
C HIS A 217 11.64 4.99 5.18
N VAL A 218 10.68 4.77 6.10
CA VAL A 218 9.26 4.94 5.79
C VAL A 218 8.94 6.37 5.33
N ASP A 219 9.70 7.36 5.78
CA ASP A 219 9.57 8.77 5.39
C ASP A 219 10.07 9.06 3.96
N ASP A 220 10.85 8.16 3.36
CA ASP A 220 11.14 8.24 1.92
C ASP A 220 9.89 7.94 1.07
N LEU A 221 8.91 7.20 1.64
CA LEU A 221 7.70 6.72 0.95
C LEU A 221 6.43 7.51 1.31
N ALA A 222 6.23 7.82 2.59
CA ALA A 222 4.99 8.44 3.07
C ALA A 222 4.61 9.74 2.33
N PRO A 223 5.55 10.68 2.02
CA PRO A 223 5.22 11.87 1.23
C PRO A 223 4.77 11.55 -0.19
N ARG A 224 5.19 10.42 -0.77
CA ARG A 224 4.77 9.97 -2.11
C ARG A 224 3.34 9.46 -2.09
N VAL A 225 2.93 8.78 -1.01
CA VAL A 225 1.52 8.40 -0.80
C VAL A 225 0.65 9.66 -0.75
N GLY A 226 1.01 10.65 0.08
CA GLY A 226 0.31 11.93 0.16
C GLY A 226 0.22 12.65 -1.19
N TYR A 227 1.33 12.71 -1.95
CA TYR A 227 1.35 13.27 -3.30
C TYR A 227 0.38 12.56 -4.26
N LEU A 228 0.41 11.21 -4.29
CA LEU A 228 -0.44 10.43 -5.18
C LEU A 228 -1.92 10.53 -4.82
N LEU A 229 -2.25 10.75 -3.54
CA LEU A 229 -3.62 10.96 -3.06
C LEU A 229 -4.09 12.41 -3.24
N SER A 230 -3.18 13.37 -3.43
CA SER A 230 -3.50 14.79 -3.57
C SER A 230 -3.84 15.19 -5.02
N ASP A 231 -4.30 16.42 -5.19
CA ASP A 231 -4.58 17.00 -6.51
C ASP A 231 -3.31 17.43 -7.26
N GLU A 232 -2.14 17.41 -6.60
CA GLU A 232 -0.85 17.66 -7.26
C GLU A 232 -0.54 16.60 -8.32
N SER A 233 -1.04 15.36 -8.14
CA SER A 233 -0.88 14.25 -9.08
C SER A 233 -2.06 14.06 -10.04
N ARG A 234 -2.89 15.10 -10.27
CA ARG A 234 -4.12 15.01 -11.06
C ARG A 234 -3.95 14.53 -12.50
N PHE A 235 -2.74 14.62 -13.06
CA PHE A 235 -2.43 14.13 -14.41
C PHE A 235 -1.69 12.77 -14.40
N MET A 236 -1.68 12.07 -13.26
CA MET A 236 -1.07 10.75 -13.11
C MET A 236 -2.13 9.69 -12.83
N SER A 237 -2.27 8.71 -13.74
CA SER A 237 -3.12 7.54 -13.56
C SER A 237 -2.52 6.33 -14.29
N GLY A 238 -2.67 5.13 -13.75
CA GLY A 238 -2.17 3.88 -14.32
C GLY A 238 -0.65 3.68 -14.18
N GLN A 239 0.04 4.50 -13.39
CA GLN A 239 1.50 4.47 -13.30
C GLN A 239 2.02 3.50 -12.24
N ALA A 240 3.16 2.86 -12.52
CA ALA A 240 4.00 2.18 -11.54
C ALA A 240 5.10 3.17 -11.10
N VAL A 241 4.94 3.73 -9.89
CA VAL A 241 5.80 4.79 -9.36
C VAL A 241 6.90 4.17 -8.51
N LEU A 242 8.12 4.16 -9.02
CA LEU A 242 9.29 3.60 -8.36
C LEU A 242 9.86 4.56 -7.31
N VAL A 243 10.12 4.02 -6.11
CA VAL A 243 10.86 4.69 -5.02
C VAL A 243 11.80 3.63 -4.44
N ASP A 244 12.87 3.29 -5.13
CA ASP A 244 13.64 2.07 -4.95
C ASP A 244 15.14 2.26 -4.75
N GLY A 245 15.60 3.50 -4.60
CA GLY A 245 17.03 3.79 -4.39
C GLY A 245 17.92 3.37 -5.56
N GLY A 246 17.36 3.33 -6.78
CA GLY A 246 18.10 2.99 -8.01
C GLY A 246 18.23 1.48 -8.27
N VAL A 247 17.49 0.61 -7.57
CA VAL A 247 17.62 -0.86 -7.77
C VAL A 247 17.21 -1.31 -9.15
N THR A 248 16.32 -0.60 -9.81
CA THR A 248 15.75 -1.01 -11.12
C THR A 248 16.36 -0.33 -12.34
N ILE A 249 17.35 0.53 -12.14
CA ILE A 249 18.13 1.14 -13.24
C ILE A 249 19.26 0.23 -13.71
#